data_3588b6c2d9dc547faf0ca22b3308adc4
#
_entry.id   3588b6c2d9dc547faf0ca22b3308adc4
#
_cell.length_a   1.000
_cell.length_b   1.000
_cell.length_c   1.000
_cell.angle_alpha   90.00
_cell.angle_beta   90.00
_cell.angle_gamma   90.00
#
_symmetry.space_group_name_H-M   'P 1'
#
loop_
_entity.id
_entity.type
_entity.pdbx_description
1 polymer ?
#
loop_
_entity_poly.entity_id
_entity_poly.type
_entity_poly.pdbx_seq_one_letter_code
_entity_poly.pdbx_strand_id
1 'polypeptide(L)'
;MTSSVLLVDDSAVQAATRRMVLERAGYHVTVSLDANAALNLLAENGCLASYSLVITDHVMPALGGAEFVASLRKICQDLPVLVLSGMAEAEEKYEGLSVEFRLKPCAPEELLATVARLVDEPPMVKTA
;
A
#
# COMPACT_ATOMS: atom_id res chain seq x y z
N MET A 1 19.62 -4.76 -2.20
CA MET A 1 18.93 -4.32 -0.98
C MET A 1 17.47 -4.71 -1.03
N THR A 2 16.94 -5.14 0.09
CA THR A 2 15.54 -5.59 0.16
C THR A 2 14.62 -4.40 0.39
N SER A 3 13.63 -4.25 -0.48
CA SER A 3 12.62 -3.21 -0.29
C SER A 3 11.61 -3.64 0.76
N SER A 4 11.16 -2.69 1.55
CA SER A 4 10.19 -2.93 2.62
C SER A 4 8.81 -2.45 2.21
N VAL A 5 7.83 -3.31 2.40
CA VAL A 5 6.43 -3.04 2.05
C VAL A 5 5.60 -3.08 3.33
N LEU A 6 4.77 -2.06 3.52
CA LEU A 6 3.79 -2.05 4.60
C LEU A 6 2.45 -2.49 4.00
N LEU A 7 1.96 -3.63 4.47
CA LEU A 7 0.71 -4.21 3.98
C LEU A 7 -0.39 -4.00 5.01
N VAL A 8 -1.41 -3.24 4.64
CA VAL A 8 -2.51 -2.89 5.53
C VAL A 8 -3.79 -3.57 5.04
N ASP A 9 -4.31 -4.48 5.85
CA ASP A 9 -5.48 -5.27 5.49
C ASP A 9 -6.08 -5.82 6.79
N ASP A 10 -7.36 -5.59 7.01
CA ASP A 10 -8.02 -6.07 8.21
C ASP A 10 -8.29 -7.58 8.20
N SER A 11 -8.16 -8.22 7.05
CA SER A 11 -8.30 -9.67 6.91
C SER A 11 -6.95 -10.33 7.10
N ALA A 12 -6.78 -11.05 8.20
CA ALA A 12 -5.52 -11.76 8.48
C ALA A 12 -5.22 -12.80 7.40
N VAL A 13 -6.25 -13.43 6.85
CA VAL A 13 -6.08 -14.47 5.81
C VAL A 13 -5.56 -13.84 4.51
N GLN A 14 -6.19 -12.74 4.06
CA GLN A 14 -5.74 -12.07 2.85
C GLN A 14 -4.33 -11.50 3.03
N ALA A 15 -4.08 -10.91 4.19
CA ALA A 15 -2.76 -10.36 4.49
C ALA A 15 -1.69 -11.44 4.44
N ALA A 16 -1.96 -12.60 5.03
CA ALA A 16 -1.00 -13.71 5.03
C ALA A 16 -0.70 -14.20 3.62
N THR A 17 -1.72 -14.29 2.77
CA THR A 17 -1.56 -14.74 1.40
C THR A 17 -0.69 -13.76 0.61
N ARG A 18 -0.99 -12.47 0.70
CA ARG A 18 -0.22 -11.44 -0.01
C ARG A 18 1.20 -11.35 0.51
N ARG A 19 1.36 -11.47 1.82
CA ARG A 19 2.68 -11.46 2.43
C ARG A 19 3.55 -12.56 1.88
N MET A 20 3.00 -13.77 1.77
CA MET A 20 3.73 -14.92 1.24
C MET A 20 4.20 -14.65 -0.19
N VAL A 21 3.31 -14.13 -1.03
CA VAL A 21 3.65 -13.81 -2.43
C VAL A 21 4.79 -12.81 -2.49
N LEU A 22 4.70 -11.75 -1.70
CA LEU A 22 5.70 -10.68 -1.70
C LEU A 22 7.03 -11.15 -1.12
N GLU A 23 7.01 -11.91 -0.03
CA GLU A 23 8.24 -12.39 0.58
C GLU A 23 8.99 -13.36 -0.33
N ARG A 24 8.27 -14.18 -1.08
CA ARG A 24 8.90 -15.08 -2.04
C ARG A 24 9.58 -14.33 -3.17
N ALA A 25 9.11 -13.11 -3.45
CA ALA A 25 9.73 -12.27 -4.47
C ALA A 25 10.89 -11.44 -3.93
N GLY A 26 11.19 -11.55 -2.63
CA GLY A 26 12.35 -10.89 -2.03
C GLY A 26 12.04 -9.63 -1.24
N TYR A 27 10.77 -9.27 -1.06
CA TYR A 27 10.41 -8.10 -0.29
C TYR A 27 10.33 -8.41 1.20
N HIS A 28 10.66 -7.42 2.00
CA HIS A 28 10.43 -7.47 3.43
C HIS A 28 9.06 -6.89 3.70
N VAL A 29 8.16 -7.65 4.34
CA VAL A 29 6.77 -7.24 4.52
C VAL A 29 6.43 -7.07 6.00
N THR A 30 5.89 -5.89 6.33
CA THR A 30 5.30 -5.64 7.64
C THR A 30 3.79 -5.60 7.45
N VAL A 31 3.07 -6.39 8.21
CA VAL A 31 1.61 -6.45 8.12
C VAL A 31 0.99 -5.64 9.25
N SER A 32 0.01 -4.81 8.93
CA SER A 32 -0.81 -4.14 9.91
C SER A 32 -2.27 -4.48 9.62
N LEU A 33 -2.98 -5.00 10.62
CA LEU A 33 -4.38 -5.38 10.45
C LEU A 33 -5.34 -4.24 10.77
N ASP A 34 -4.81 -3.06 11.05
CA ASP A 34 -5.57 -1.89 11.43
C ASP A 34 -4.92 -0.64 10.82
N ALA A 35 -5.74 0.17 10.14
CA ALA A 35 -5.23 1.37 9.48
C ALA A 35 -4.66 2.39 10.46
N ASN A 36 -5.26 2.54 11.64
CA ASN A 36 -4.74 3.46 12.64
C ASN A 36 -3.38 3.03 13.15
N ALA A 37 -3.18 1.73 13.36
CA ALA A 37 -1.88 1.20 13.76
C ALA A 37 -0.84 1.43 12.66
N ALA A 38 -1.25 1.31 11.40
CA ALA A 38 -0.36 1.57 10.27
C ALA A 38 0.09 3.03 10.25
N LEU A 39 -0.83 3.96 10.50
CA LEU A 39 -0.48 5.39 10.57
C LEU A 39 0.52 5.65 11.68
N ASN A 40 0.36 5.00 12.82
CA ASN A 40 1.32 5.14 13.92
C ASN A 40 2.70 4.64 13.54
N LEU A 41 2.77 3.50 12.83
CA LEU A 41 4.05 2.98 12.35
C LEU A 41 4.75 3.97 11.43
N LEU A 42 3.98 4.58 10.53
CA LEU A 42 4.54 5.55 9.59
C LEU A 42 5.03 6.81 10.31
N ALA A 43 4.26 7.28 11.29
CA ALA A 43 4.62 8.47 12.04
C ALA A 43 5.86 8.25 12.91
N GLU A 44 5.99 7.05 13.50
CA GLU A 44 7.09 6.74 14.41
C GLU A 44 8.39 6.45 13.69
N ASN A 45 8.34 5.72 12.57
CA ASN A 45 9.54 5.20 11.92
C ASN A 45 10.01 6.03 10.73
N GLY A 46 9.25 7.04 10.35
CA GLY A 46 9.54 7.78 9.13
C GLY A 46 9.10 7.00 7.90
N CYS A 47 8.60 7.71 6.92
CA CYS A 47 7.94 7.08 5.79
C CYS A 47 8.91 6.41 4.82
N LEU A 48 9.67 7.22 4.10
CA LEU A 48 10.57 6.69 3.07
C LEU A 48 11.79 5.99 3.65
N ALA A 49 12.15 6.30 4.90
CA ALA A 49 13.28 5.64 5.54
C ALA A 49 12.98 4.20 5.88
N SER A 50 11.71 3.88 6.15
CA SER A 50 11.33 2.54 6.60
C SER A 50 10.60 1.72 5.55
N TYR A 51 9.89 2.37 4.63
CA TYR A 51 9.04 1.67 3.66
C TYR A 51 9.23 2.21 2.26
N SER A 52 9.19 1.30 1.28
CA SER A 52 9.25 1.66 -0.14
C SER A 52 7.85 1.73 -0.76
N LEU A 53 6.87 1.12 -0.12
CA LEU A 53 5.52 1.00 -0.67
C LEU A 53 4.53 0.67 0.45
N VAL A 54 3.33 1.22 0.34
CA VAL A 54 2.19 0.80 1.17
C VAL A 54 1.16 0.15 0.26
N ILE A 55 0.69 -1.04 0.64
CA ILE A 55 -0.43 -1.71 -0.03
C ILE A 55 -1.59 -1.71 0.97
N THR A 56 -2.74 -1.21 0.56
CA THR A 56 -3.90 -1.16 1.45
C THR A 56 -5.16 -1.62 0.74
N ASP A 57 -6.07 -2.24 1.50
CA ASP A 57 -7.43 -2.49 1.04
C ASP A 57 -8.23 -1.19 1.10
N HIS A 58 -9.28 -1.13 0.28
CA HIS A 58 -10.21 0.00 0.32
C HIS A 58 -11.21 -0.13 1.47
N VAL A 59 -11.79 -1.31 1.63
CA VAL A 59 -12.81 -1.53 2.67
C VAL A 59 -12.17 -2.07 3.92
N MET A 60 -12.17 -1.26 4.98
CA MET A 60 -11.66 -1.65 6.30
C MET A 60 -12.56 -1.04 7.36
N PRO A 61 -12.80 -1.73 8.49
CA PRO A 61 -13.59 -1.17 9.57
C PRO A 61 -12.85 -0.01 10.23
N ALA A 62 -13.56 0.83 10.91
CA ALA A 62 -13.05 2.00 11.64
C ALA A 62 -12.48 3.09 10.73
N LEU A 63 -11.49 2.77 9.88
CA LEU A 63 -10.88 3.76 9.01
C LEU A 63 -10.73 3.14 7.62
N GLY A 64 -11.49 3.61 6.65
CA GLY A 64 -11.45 3.10 5.29
C GLY A 64 -10.17 3.48 4.55
N GLY A 65 -9.96 2.84 3.40
CA GLY A 65 -8.74 3.05 2.62
C GLY A 65 -8.52 4.50 2.21
N ALA A 66 -9.58 5.17 1.74
CA ALA A 66 -9.45 6.56 1.29
C ALA A 66 -9.07 7.49 2.44
N GLU A 67 -9.68 7.30 3.62
CA GLU A 67 -9.37 8.09 4.81
C GLU A 67 -7.97 7.81 5.29
N PHE A 68 -7.57 6.54 5.26
CA PHE A 68 -6.22 6.13 5.62
C PHE A 68 -5.18 6.81 4.72
N VAL A 69 -5.38 6.76 3.40
CA VAL A 69 -4.45 7.34 2.45
C VAL A 69 -4.41 8.86 2.59
N ALA A 70 -5.55 9.50 2.80
CA ALA A 70 -5.59 10.94 3.02
C ALA A 70 -4.75 11.34 4.23
N SER A 71 -4.89 10.58 5.33
CA SER A 71 -4.08 10.82 6.54
C SER A 71 -2.60 10.54 6.29
N LEU A 72 -2.32 9.45 5.55
CA LEU A 72 -0.96 9.09 5.19
C LEU A 72 -0.28 10.21 4.40
N ARG A 73 -1.00 10.82 3.47
CA ARG A 73 -0.43 11.89 2.64
C ARG A 73 -0.08 13.14 3.43
N LYS A 74 -0.68 13.35 4.59
CA LYS A 74 -0.29 14.45 5.48
C LYS A 74 1.04 14.18 6.15
N ILE A 75 1.40 12.91 6.29
CA ILE A 75 2.66 12.49 6.92
C ILE A 75 3.72 12.24 5.84
N CYS A 76 3.31 11.56 4.75
CA CYS A 76 4.22 11.08 3.71
C CYS A 76 3.66 11.45 2.35
N GLN A 77 4.21 12.46 1.70
CA GLN A 77 3.69 12.90 0.41
C GLN A 77 4.17 12.03 -0.76
N ASP A 78 5.33 11.44 -0.62
CA ASP A 78 6.00 10.78 -1.75
C ASP A 78 6.04 9.25 -1.66
N LEU A 79 5.52 8.67 -0.60
CA LEU A 79 5.54 7.22 -0.44
C LEU A 79 4.55 6.57 -1.43
N PRO A 80 5.00 5.65 -2.28
CA PRO A 80 4.07 4.99 -3.20
C PRO A 80 2.99 4.21 -2.45
N VAL A 81 1.76 4.27 -2.96
CA VAL A 81 0.62 3.59 -2.35
C VAL A 81 -0.12 2.81 -3.43
N LEU A 82 -0.38 1.54 -3.16
CA LEU A 82 -1.21 0.68 -4.00
C LEU A 82 -2.49 0.36 -3.24
N VAL A 83 -3.62 0.69 -3.83
CA VAL A 83 -4.95 0.42 -3.25
C VAL A 83 -5.59 -0.74 -4.00
N LEU A 84 -6.07 -1.72 -3.24
CA LEU A 84 -6.79 -2.87 -3.79
C LEU A 84 -8.25 -2.79 -3.37
N SER A 85 -9.15 -2.92 -4.34
CA SER A 85 -10.59 -2.78 -4.09
C SER A 85 -11.40 -3.72 -4.97
N GLY A 86 -12.49 -4.21 -4.43
CA GLY A 86 -13.46 -4.95 -5.23
C GLY A 86 -14.45 -4.05 -5.98
N MET A 87 -14.35 -2.73 -5.79
CA MET A 87 -15.31 -1.78 -6.36
C MET A 87 -14.58 -0.77 -7.23
N ALA A 88 -14.87 -0.81 -8.55
CA ALA A 88 -14.22 0.10 -9.50
C ALA A 88 -14.53 1.57 -9.19
N GLU A 89 -15.76 1.85 -8.79
CA GLU A 89 -16.20 3.22 -8.50
C GLU A 89 -15.51 3.84 -7.29
N ALA A 90 -14.84 3.02 -6.48
CA ALA A 90 -14.10 3.53 -5.33
C ALA A 90 -12.88 4.35 -5.74
N GLU A 91 -12.42 4.20 -6.97
CA GLU A 91 -11.23 4.92 -7.44
C GLU A 91 -11.40 6.44 -7.30
N GLU A 92 -12.59 6.95 -7.47
CA GLU A 92 -12.88 8.38 -7.36
C GLU A 92 -12.53 8.93 -5.98
N LYS A 93 -12.61 8.10 -4.94
CA LYS A 93 -12.34 8.52 -3.57
C LYS A 93 -10.87 8.82 -3.33
N TYR A 94 -10.01 8.39 -4.24
CA TYR A 94 -8.56 8.59 -4.12
C TYR A 94 -8.05 9.71 -5.03
N GLU A 95 -8.95 10.45 -5.64
CA GLU A 95 -8.57 11.54 -6.52
C GLU A 95 -7.71 12.55 -5.78
N GLY A 96 -6.61 12.94 -6.39
CA GLY A 96 -5.67 13.88 -5.76
C GLY A 96 -4.73 13.27 -4.74
N LEU A 97 -4.83 11.98 -4.46
CA LEU A 97 -3.99 11.32 -3.45
C LEU A 97 -2.79 10.58 -4.03
N SER A 98 -2.66 10.56 -5.35
CA SER A 98 -1.50 9.97 -6.05
C SER A 98 -1.28 8.50 -5.71
N VAL A 99 -2.31 7.68 -5.90
CA VAL A 99 -2.24 6.25 -5.64
C VAL A 99 -2.31 5.46 -6.94
N GLU A 100 -1.81 4.24 -6.88
CA GLU A 100 -2.08 3.23 -7.89
C GLU A 100 -3.31 2.46 -7.41
N PHE A 101 -4.30 2.27 -8.27
CA PHE A 101 -5.55 1.61 -7.90
C PHE A 101 -5.71 0.35 -8.74
N ARG A 102 -5.99 -0.78 -8.11
CA ARG A 102 -6.20 -2.06 -8.80
C ARG A 102 -7.44 -2.76 -8.26
N LEU A 103 -8.16 -3.40 -9.16
CA LEU A 103 -9.36 -4.16 -8.78
C LEU A 103 -8.99 -5.56 -8.31
N LYS A 104 -9.74 -6.06 -7.36
CA LYS A 104 -9.68 -7.46 -6.94
C LYS A 104 -10.57 -8.31 -7.84
N PRO A 105 -10.24 -9.55 -8.09
CA PRO A 105 -9.03 -10.23 -7.65
C PRO A 105 -7.82 -9.78 -8.48
N CYS A 106 -6.69 -9.64 -7.80
CA CYS A 106 -5.45 -9.26 -8.44
C CYS A 106 -4.53 -10.49 -8.40
N ALA A 107 -4.21 -11.03 -9.56
CA ALA A 107 -3.39 -12.24 -9.64
C ALA A 107 -2.00 -11.98 -9.08
N PRO A 108 -1.34 -12.99 -8.49
CA PRO A 108 0.00 -12.80 -7.93
C PRO A 108 1.00 -12.20 -8.90
N GLU A 109 1.00 -12.62 -10.15
CA GLU A 109 1.90 -12.07 -11.17
C GLU A 109 1.63 -10.59 -11.41
N GLU A 110 0.36 -10.23 -11.45
CA GLU A 110 -0.07 -8.85 -11.66
C GLU A 110 0.32 -7.97 -10.46
N LEU A 111 0.10 -8.51 -9.27
CA LEU A 111 0.48 -7.82 -8.04
C LEU A 111 1.99 -7.57 -8.01
N LEU A 112 2.78 -8.59 -8.30
CA LEU A 112 4.23 -8.47 -8.27
C LEU A 112 4.75 -7.50 -9.32
N ALA A 113 4.16 -7.51 -10.52
CA ALA A 113 4.56 -6.57 -11.57
C ALA A 113 4.27 -5.13 -11.16
N THR A 114 3.11 -4.89 -10.56
CA THR A 114 2.73 -3.56 -10.08
C THR A 114 3.65 -3.10 -8.96
N VAL A 115 3.92 -3.97 -8.01
CA VAL A 115 4.79 -3.65 -6.88
C VAL A 115 6.21 -3.32 -7.36
N ALA A 116 6.76 -4.12 -8.26
CA ALA A 116 8.10 -3.88 -8.78
C ALA A 116 8.18 -2.51 -9.45
N ARG A 117 7.18 -2.16 -10.24
CA ARG A 117 7.15 -0.86 -10.90
C ARG A 117 7.07 0.29 -9.91
N LEU A 118 6.21 0.16 -8.90
CA LEU A 118 6.03 1.23 -7.91
C LEU A 118 7.26 1.42 -7.03
N VAL A 119 7.94 0.33 -6.71
CA VAL A 119 9.15 0.41 -5.89
C VAL A 119 10.31 0.98 -6.69
N ASP A 120 10.46 0.57 -7.95
CA ASP A 120 11.58 1.00 -8.77
C ASP A 120 11.37 2.36 -9.41
N GLU A 121 10.11 2.77 -9.60
CA GLU A 121 9.79 4.03 -10.27
C GLU A 121 8.81 4.85 -9.41
N PRO A 122 9.28 5.37 -8.27
CA PRO A 122 8.41 6.22 -7.45
C PRO A 122 7.96 7.45 -8.22
N PRO A 123 6.76 7.99 -7.93
CA PRO A 123 6.20 9.10 -8.69
C PRO A 123 7.12 10.31 -8.78
N MET A 124 7.87 10.61 -7.76
CA MET A 124 8.74 11.78 -7.75
C MET A 124 9.90 11.67 -8.73
N VAL A 125 10.27 10.45 -9.13
CA VAL A 125 11.36 10.23 -10.08
C VAL A 125 10.91 10.53 -11.50
N LYS A 126 9.64 10.33 -11.78
CA LYS A 126 9.09 10.48 -13.12
C LYS A 126 9.00 11.91 -13.61
N THR A 127 9.13 12.87 -12.71
CA THR A 127 9.02 14.28 -13.06
C THR A 127 10.29 14.85 -13.66
N ALA A 128 11.33 14.09 -13.62
CA ALA A 128 12.62 14.56 -14.13
C ALA A 128 12.64 14.75 -15.63
#